data_4163067791d86e535cd724f59f46fce9
#
_entry.id   4163067791d86e535cd724f59f46fce9
#
_cell.length_a   1.000
_cell.length_b   1.000
_cell.length_c   1.000
_cell.angle_alpha   90.00
_cell.angle_beta   90.00
_cell.angle_gamma   90.00
#
_symmetry.space_group_name_H-M   'P 1'
#
loop_
_entity.id
_entity.type
_entity.pdbx_description
1 polymer ?
#
loop_
_entity_poly.entity_id
_entity_poly.type
_entity_poly.pdbx_seq_one_letter_code
_entity_poly.pdbx_strand_id
1 'polypeptide(L)'
;MKNILILCTGNSCRSQIAHGYFAHFGKQNLKVYSAGIETHGVNPKAITTMAEDGIDISDHTSNHVDEYLHIPFDYILTVCDHAQENCPYILSQTALRIHHNFTDPSKLISENEKEIKAAFAAIRDEIKRFTHAFVEQHQIGV
;
A
#
# COMPACT_ATOMS: atom_id res chain seq x y z
N MET A 1 3.90 19.08 -4.47
CA MET A 1 3.49 17.82 -3.82
C MET A 1 2.97 16.84 -4.86
N LYS A 2 3.45 15.63 -4.82
CA LYS A 2 2.99 14.55 -5.71
C LYS A 2 1.89 13.74 -5.05
N ASN A 3 0.97 13.20 -5.85
CA ASN A 3 -0.11 12.32 -5.39
C ASN A 3 0.17 10.90 -5.85
N ILE A 4 0.12 9.93 -4.92
CA ILE A 4 0.25 8.52 -5.24
C ILE A 4 -0.99 7.75 -4.76
N LEU A 5 -1.48 6.85 -5.60
CA LEU A 5 -2.52 5.89 -5.24
C LEU A 5 -1.90 4.49 -5.19
N ILE A 6 -2.11 3.80 -4.08
CA ILE A 6 -1.72 2.40 -3.93
C ILE A 6 -2.99 1.56 -4.00
N LEU A 7 -3.06 0.63 -4.94
CA LEU A 7 -4.26 -0.14 -5.22
C LEU A 7 -4.03 -1.62 -4.93
N CYS A 8 -4.90 -2.21 -4.14
CA CYS A 8 -4.90 -3.62 -3.80
C CYS A 8 -6.33 -4.16 -3.93
N THR A 9 -6.55 -5.44 -3.64
CA THR A 9 -7.90 -6.03 -3.73
C THR A 9 -8.81 -5.48 -2.64
N GLY A 10 -8.46 -5.68 -1.37
CA GLY A 10 -9.34 -5.35 -0.24
C GLY A 10 -8.95 -4.10 0.55
N ASN A 11 -7.87 -3.42 0.19
CA ASN A 11 -7.30 -2.29 0.93
C ASN A 11 -7.14 -2.63 2.42
N SER A 12 -6.62 -3.82 2.69
CA SER A 12 -6.57 -4.40 4.03
C SER A 12 -5.16 -4.53 4.59
N CYS A 13 -4.23 -5.10 3.84
CA CYS A 13 -2.89 -5.42 4.33
C CYS A 13 -1.78 -4.76 3.51
N ARG A 14 -1.48 -5.28 2.31
CA ARG A 14 -0.32 -4.85 1.51
C ARG A 14 -0.36 -3.37 1.16
N SER A 15 -1.50 -2.86 0.71
CA SER A 15 -1.66 -1.45 0.39
C SER A 15 -1.60 -0.55 1.62
N GLN A 16 -2.07 -1.03 2.77
CA GLN A 16 -1.99 -0.28 4.02
C GLN A 16 -0.56 -0.17 4.53
N ILE A 17 0.22 -1.24 4.42
CA ILE A 17 1.64 -1.23 4.77
C ILE A 17 2.40 -0.26 3.85
N ALA A 18 2.15 -0.33 2.55
CA ALA A 18 2.77 0.58 1.57
C ALA A 18 2.37 2.03 1.85
N HIS A 19 1.09 2.27 2.16
CA HIS A 19 0.60 3.60 2.52
C HIS A 19 1.40 4.18 3.70
N GLY A 20 1.59 3.38 4.75
CA GLY A 20 2.33 3.81 5.93
C GLY A 20 3.77 4.20 5.61
N TYR A 21 4.46 3.40 4.82
CA TYR A 21 5.85 3.69 4.45
C TYR A 21 5.99 4.85 3.46
N PHE A 22 5.11 4.95 2.47
CA PHE A 22 5.13 6.10 1.58
C PHE A 22 4.90 7.40 2.32
N ALA A 23 3.97 7.42 3.27
CA ALA A 23 3.75 8.60 4.11
C ALA A 23 4.97 8.91 4.96
N HIS A 24 5.62 7.88 5.49
CA HIS A 24 6.83 8.04 6.31
C HIS A 24 8.02 8.57 5.51
N PHE A 25 8.29 7.99 4.34
CA PHE A 25 9.43 8.37 3.51
C PHE A 25 9.17 9.63 2.68
N GLY A 26 7.97 9.81 2.18
CA GLY A 26 7.60 10.95 1.35
C GLY A 26 7.33 12.23 2.14
N LYS A 27 6.99 12.09 3.41
CA LYS A 27 6.71 13.22 4.31
C LYS A 27 5.71 14.19 3.68
N GLN A 28 5.99 15.49 3.73
CA GLN A 28 5.09 16.51 3.18
C GLN A 28 5.19 16.67 1.66
N ASN A 29 6.06 15.93 0.99
CA ASN A 29 6.24 16.02 -0.46
C ASN A 29 5.41 15.01 -1.24
N LEU A 30 4.74 14.09 -0.53
CA LEU A 30 3.94 13.04 -1.14
C LEU A 30 2.61 12.93 -0.41
N LYS A 31 1.51 13.09 -1.13
CA LYS A 31 0.19 12.82 -0.61
C LYS A 31 -0.20 11.40 -1.01
N VAL A 32 -0.46 10.56 -0.01
CA VAL A 32 -0.65 9.13 -0.20
C VAL A 32 -2.11 8.77 -0.06
N TYR A 33 -2.60 8.00 -1.02
CA TYR A 33 -3.94 7.41 -1.00
C TYR A 33 -3.77 5.91 -1.18
N SER A 34 -4.59 5.13 -0.51
CA SER A 34 -4.68 3.70 -0.76
C SER A 34 -6.13 3.30 -0.88
N ALA A 35 -6.41 2.35 -1.76
CA ALA A 35 -7.76 1.91 -2.02
C ALA A 35 -7.78 0.45 -2.47
N GLY A 36 -8.96 -0.12 -2.48
CA GLY A 36 -9.21 -1.47 -2.97
C GLY A 36 -10.29 -1.50 -4.03
N ILE A 37 -10.30 -2.56 -4.79
CA ILE A 37 -11.44 -2.90 -5.67
C ILE A 37 -12.64 -3.28 -4.80
N GLU A 38 -12.36 -3.77 -3.60
CA GLU A 38 -13.31 -4.05 -2.54
C GLU A 38 -12.80 -3.42 -1.24
N THR A 39 -13.59 -3.41 -0.19
CA THR A 39 -13.15 -2.91 1.13
C THR A 39 -13.34 -4.00 2.18
N HIS A 40 -12.23 -4.41 2.81
CA HIS A 40 -12.23 -5.49 3.80
C HIS A 40 -11.86 -5.01 5.21
N GLY A 41 -11.67 -3.69 5.40
CA GLY A 41 -11.15 -3.15 6.65
C GLY A 41 -9.64 -3.30 6.77
N VAL A 42 -9.02 -2.54 7.64
CA VAL A 42 -7.57 -2.63 7.86
C VAL A 42 -7.25 -3.86 8.71
N ASN A 43 -6.36 -4.72 8.22
CA ASN A 43 -6.00 -5.96 8.90
C ASN A 43 -5.28 -5.63 10.22
N PRO A 44 -5.76 -6.13 11.38
CA PRO A 44 -5.11 -5.88 12.67
C PRO A 44 -3.65 -6.32 12.74
N LYS A 45 -3.30 -7.38 12.00
CA LYS A 45 -1.91 -7.87 11.96
C LYS A 45 -1.00 -6.91 11.19
N ALA A 46 -1.54 -6.21 10.18
CA ALA A 46 -0.81 -5.14 9.50
C ALA A 46 -0.54 -3.99 10.46
N ILE A 47 -1.52 -3.59 11.25
CA ILE A 47 -1.36 -2.54 12.27
C ILE A 47 -0.25 -2.93 13.26
N THR A 48 -0.29 -4.17 13.76
CA THR A 48 0.69 -4.66 14.73
C THR A 48 2.11 -4.69 14.14
N THR A 49 2.27 -5.26 12.94
CA THR A 49 3.61 -5.39 12.34
C THR A 49 4.20 -4.01 12.00
N MET A 50 3.37 -3.04 11.62
CA MET A 50 3.83 -1.67 11.38
C MET A 50 4.22 -0.97 12.67
N ALA A 51 3.46 -1.16 13.74
CA ALA A 51 3.78 -0.60 15.06
C ALA A 51 5.12 -1.11 15.57
N GLU A 52 5.48 -2.36 15.27
CA GLU A 52 6.79 -2.93 15.63
C GLU A 52 7.95 -2.20 14.96
N ASP A 53 7.71 -1.55 13.83
CA ASP A 53 8.72 -0.73 13.13
C ASP A 53 8.51 0.77 13.36
N GLY A 54 7.70 1.14 14.36
CA GLY A 54 7.48 2.53 14.74
C GLY A 54 6.53 3.31 13.84
N ILE A 55 5.77 2.63 12.99
CA ILE A 55 4.81 3.26 12.07
C ILE A 55 3.40 2.97 12.56
N ASP A 56 2.64 4.02 12.86
CA ASP A 56 1.26 3.90 13.32
C ASP A 56 0.30 4.05 12.14
N ILE A 57 -0.41 2.96 11.82
CA ILE A 57 -1.48 2.95 10.82
C ILE A 57 -2.85 2.63 11.43
N SER A 58 -2.97 2.75 12.76
CA SER A 58 -4.19 2.39 13.49
C SER A 58 -5.40 3.27 13.12
N ASP A 59 -5.15 4.46 12.60
CA ASP A 59 -6.19 5.40 12.16
C ASP A 59 -6.51 5.29 10.65
N HIS A 60 -5.84 4.40 9.93
CA HIS A 60 -6.12 4.18 8.52
C HIS A 60 -7.49 3.54 8.32
N THR A 61 -8.09 3.80 7.18
CA THR A 61 -9.37 3.22 6.78
C THR A 61 -9.22 2.47 5.47
N SER A 62 -10.11 1.50 5.26
CA SER A 62 -10.20 0.77 4.01
C SER A 62 -11.18 1.51 3.09
N ASN A 63 -10.73 1.90 1.91
CA ASN A 63 -11.47 2.74 0.99
C ASN A 63 -11.61 2.08 -0.37
N HIS A 64 -12.75 2.30 -1.03
CA HIS A 64 -12.96 1.82 -2.40
C HIS A 64 -12.36 2.81 -3.39
N VAL A 65 -11.77 2.29 -4.46
CA VAL A 65 -11.10 3.09 -5.48
C VAL A 65 -12.02 4.15 -6.11
N ASP A 66 -13.33 3.89 -6.16
CA ASP A 66 -14.31 4.83 -6.71
C ASP A 66 -14.33 6.17 -5.96
N GLU A 67 -13.88 6.20 -4.70
CA GLU A 67 -13.80 7.44 -3.93
C GLU A 67 -12.74 8.40 -4.46
N TYR A 68 -11.79 7.90 -5.25
CA TYR A 68 -10.61 8.66 -5.69
C TYR A 68 -10.52 8.86 -7.20
N LEU A 69 -11.57 8.54 -7.95
CA LEU A 69 -11.54 8.61 -9.42
C LEU A 69 -11.27 10.01 -9.96
N HIS A 70 -11.58 11.05 -9.19
CA HIS A 70 -11.43 12.44 -9.60
C HIS A 70 -10.09 13.07 -9.21
N ILE A 71 -9.23 12.34 -8.49
CA ILE A 71 -7.96 12.88 -8.01
C ILE A 71 -6.90 12.76 -9.10
N PRO A 72 -6.15 13.85 -9.41
CA PRO A 72 -5.06 13.79 -10.37
C PRO A 72 -3.83 13.14 -9.75
N PHE A 73 -3.65 11.84 -9.99
CA PHE A 73 -2.49 11.11 -9.49
C PHE A 73 -1.28 11.28 -10.38
N ASP A 74 -0.10 11.40 -9.77
CA ASP A 74 1.19 11.35 -10.46
C ASP A 74 1.67 9.91 -10.60
N TYR A 75 1.36 9.07 -9.62
CA TYR A 75 1.73 7.66 -9.60
C TYR A 75 0.55 6.80 -9.21
N ILE A 76 0.38 5.67 -9.88
CA ILE A 76 -0.58 4.62 -9.49
C ILE A 76 0.20 3.32 -9.37
N LEU A 77 0.29 2.80 -8.15
CA LEU A 77 0.98 1.55 -7.84
C LEU A 77 -0.05 0.48 -7.50
N THR A 78 -0.07 -0.59 -8.30
CA THR A 78 -0.85 -1.79 -7.96
C THR A 78 0.06 -2.80 -7.28
N VAL A 79 -0.38 -3.35 -6.16
CA VAL A 79 0.44 -4.24 -5.32
C VAL A 79 -0.05 -5.68 -5.32
N CYS A 80 -1.04 -5.99 -6.15
CA CYS A 80 -1.49 -7.35 -6.42
C CYS A 80 -2.02 -7.45 -7.85
N ASP A 81 -1.95 -8.65 -8.45
CA ASP A 81 -2.34 -8.85 -9.84
C ASP A 81 -3.84 -8.58 -10.07
N HIS A 82 -4.69 -8.98 -9.12
CA HIS A 82 -6.13 -8.74 -9.22
C HIS A 82 -6.45 -7.24 -9.35
N ALA A 83 -5.77 -6.39 -8.57
CA ALA A 83 -5.96 -4.94 -8.64
C ALA A 83 -5.45 -4.39 -9.97
N GLN A 84 -4.36 -4.92 -10.51
CA GLN A 84 -3.85 -4.52 -11.82
C GLN A 84 -4.87 -4.80 -12.93
N GLU A 85 -5.46 -6.00 -12.92
CA GLU A 85 -6.44 -6.42 -13.93
C GLU A 85 -7.74 -5.62 -13.85
N ASN A 86 -8.11 -5.14 -12.66
CA ASN A 86 -9.38 -4.46 -12.40
C ASN A 86 -9.22 -2.96 -12.13
N CYS A 87 -8.05 -2.39 -12.40
CA CYS A 87 -7.80 -0.97 -12.17
C CYS A 87 -8.66 -0.13 -13.11
N PRO A 88 -9.46 0.83 -12.57
CA PRO A 88 -10.29 1.68 -13.40
C PRO A 88 -9.48 2.49 -14.41
N TYR A 89 -9.91 2.47 -15.65
CA TYR A 89 -9.20 3.13 -16.75
C TYR A 89 -9.20 4.65 -16.65
N ILE A 90 -10.20 5.20 -15.97
CA ILE A 90 -10.39 6.65 -15.86
C ILE A 90 -9.51 7.33 -14.81
N LEU A 91 -8.76 6.54 -14.01
CA LEU A 91 -7.85 7.11 -13.03
C LEU A 91 -6.68 7.78 -13.74
N SER A 92 -6.58 9.10 -13.59
CA SER A 92 -5.41 9.91 -14.02
C SER A 92 -4.62 9.33 -15.19
N GLN A 93 -5.12 9.53 -16.41
CA GLN A 93 -4.54 8.94 -17.62
C GLN A 93 -3.05 9.28 -17.81
N THR A 94 -2.60 10.38 -17.21
CA THR A 94 -1.21 10.85 -17.30
C THR A 94 -0.34 10.29 -16.18
N ALA A 95 -0.90 9.53 -15.23
CA ALA A 95 -0.14 8.98 -14.13
C ALA A 95 0.84 7.90 -14.62
N LEU A 96 2.00 7.85 -13.97
CA LEU A 96 2.92 6.73 -14.15
C LEU A 96 2.35 5.50 -13.42
N ARG A 97 2.03 4.46 -14.17
CA ARG A 97 1.45 3.23 -13.61
C ARG A 97 2.54 2.20 -13.40
N ILE A 98 2.62 1.69 -12.18
CA ILE A 98 3.62 0.73 -11.76
C ILE A 98 2.90 -0.45 -11.12
N HIS A 99 3.35 -1.65 -11.45
CA HIS A 99 2.82 -2.87 -10.85
C HIS A 99 3.92 -3.64 -10.15
N HIS A 100 3.68 -4.03 -8.90
CA HIS A 100 4.57 -4.92 -8.15
C HIS A 100 3.73 -5.80 -7.24
N ASN A 101 3.64 -7.09 -7.57
CA ASN A 101 2.84 -8.03 -6.79
C ASN A 101 3.62 -8.50 -5.56
N PHE A 102 3.21 -8.03 -4.39
CA PHE A 102 3.73 -8.51 -3.11
C PHE A 102 2.96 -9.76 -2.67
N THR A 103 3.66 -10.70 -2.05
CA THR A 103 3.03 -11.88 -1.47
C THR A 103 2.04 -11.46 -0.38
N ASP A 104 0.84 -12.03 -0.38
CA ASP A 104 -0.17 -11.72 0.62
C ASP A 104 0.08 -12.56 1.89
N PRO A 105 0.55 -11.95 3.01
CA PRO A 105 0.83 -12.71 4.21
C PRO A 105 -0.43 -13.22 4.91
N SER A 106 -1.59 -12.62 4.61
CA SER A 106 -2.86 -13.02 5.22
C SER A 106 -3.36 -14.37 4.69
N LYS A 107 -2.77 -14.85 3.58
CA LYS A 107 -3.12 -16.16 2.98
C LYS A 107 -2.26 -17.30 3.50
N LEU A 108 -1.32 -17.04 4.40
CA LEU A 108 -0.54 -18.10 5.02
C LEU A 108 -1.46 -19.00 5.86
N ILE A 109 -1.47 -20.29 5.52
CA ILE A 109 -2.22 -21.29 6.28
C ILE A 109 -1.30 -21.83 7.38
N SER A 110 -1.47 -21.33 8.60
CA SER A 110 -0.70 -21.76 9.76
C SER A 110 -1.50 -21.47 11.04
N GLU A 111 -1.40 -22.38 12.01
CA GLU A 111 -1.93 -22.16 13.36
C GLU A 111 -0.86 -21.60 14.29
N ASN A 112 0.39 -21.50 13.83
CA ASN A 112 1.51 -21.02 14.63
C ASN A 112 1.61 -19.51 14.55
N GLU A 113 1.35 -18.84 15.68
CA GLU A 113 1.39 -17.38 15.76
C GLU A 113 2.76 -16.81 15.40
N LYS A 114 3.85 -17.50 15.70
CA LYS A 114 5.20 -17.05 15.36
C LYS A 114 5.43 -17.06 13.86
N GLU A 115 4.91 -18.07 13.15
CA GLU A 115 5.03 -18.17 11.70
C GLU A 115 4.21 -17.07 11.01
N ILE A 116 3.00 -16.82 11.49
CA ILE A 116 2.13 -15.78 10.98
C ILE A 116 2.79 -14.40 11.15
N LYS A 117 3.29 -14.15 12.37
CA LYS A 117 3.97 -12.89 12.70
C LYS A 117 5.22 -12.69 11.83
N ALA A 118 5.99 -13.75 11.61
CA ALA A 118 7.19 -13.71 10.78
C ALA A 118 6.83 -13.41 9.31
N ALA A 119 5.75 -13.98 8.80
CA ALA A 119 5.28 -13.72 7.44
C ALA A 119 4.89 -12.25 7.24
N PHE A 120 4.17 -11.67 8.20
CA PHE A 120 3.81 -10.25 8.15
C PHE A 120 5.05 -9.35 8.24
N ALA A 121 6.00 -9.70 9.12
CA ALA A 121 7.24 -8.93 9.25
C ALA A 121 8.10 -9.00 7.97
N ALA A 122 8.18 -10.16 7.32
CA ALA A 122 8.94 -10.33 6.09
C ALA A 122 8.35 -9.48 4.95
N ILE A 123 7.05 -9.49 4.79
CA ILE A 123 6.36 -8.69 3.77
C ILE A 123 6.46 -7.20 4.09
N ARG A 124 6.33 -6.83 5.37
CA ARG A 124 6.56 -5.45 5.82
C ARG A 124 7.93 -4.95 5.38
N ASP A 125 8.97 -5.72 5.62
CA ASP A 125 10.34 -5.32 5.31
C ASP A 125 10.58 -5.26 3.80
N GLU A 126 9.95 -6.14 3.03
CA GLU A 126 10.00 -6.11 1.56
C GLU A 126 9.34 -4.84 1.02
N ILE A 127 8.15 -4.51 1.52
CA ILE A 127 7.43 -3.30 1.12
C ILE A 127 8.20 -2.05 1.54
N LYS A 128 8.80 -2.07 2.74
CA LYS A 128 9.64 -0.98 3.22
C LYS A 128 10.78 -0.68 2.26
N ARG A 129 11.52 -1.70 1.84
CA ARG A 129 12.62 -1.54 0.89
C ARG A 129 12.13 -0.99 -0.45
N PHE A 130 11.02 -1.52 -0.95
CA PHE A 130 10.43 -1.08 -2.21
C PHE A 130 10.02 0.39 -2.16
N THR A 131 9.30 0.78 -1.12
CA THR A 131 8.79 2.15 -0.98
C THR A 131 9.92 3.17 -0.80
N HIS A 132 10.94 2.80 -0.02
CA HIS A 132 12.12 3.65 0.16
C HIS A 132 12.87 3.87 -1.17
N ALA A 133 13.10 2.77 -1.89
CA ALA A 133 13.77 2.84 -3.20
C ALA A 133 12.95 3.65 -4.21
N PHE A 134 11.62 3.51 -4.18
CA PHE A 134 10.71 4.27 -5.05
C PHE A 134 10.83 5.78 -4.79
N VAL A 135 10.79 6.17 -3.53
CA VAL A 135 10.90 7.58 -3.14
C VAL A 135 12.25 8.17 -3.57
N GLU A 136 13.33 7.42 -3.41
CA GLU A 136 14.66 7.85 -3.86
C GLU A 136 14.75 7.93 -5.39
N GLN A 137 14.28 6.90 -6.08
CA GLN A 137 14.34 6.81 -7.55
C GLN A 137 13.58 7.96 -8.21
N HIS A 138 12.44 8.35 -7.66
CA HIS A 138 11.61 9.43 -8.20
C HIS A 138 11.90 10.78 -7.57
N GLN A 139 12.95 10.87 -6.75
CA GLN A 139 13.41 12.11 -6.10
C GLN A 139 12.31 12.81 -5.30
N ILE A 140 11.45 12.05 -4.67
CA ILE A 140 10.39 12.56 -3.82
C ILE A 140 11.00 12.94 -2.47
N GLY A 141 10.76 14.16 -1.98
CA GLY A 141 11.29 14.61 -0.70
C GLY A 141 12.69 15.20 -0.77
N VAL A 142 13.19 15.46 -1.95
CA VAL A 142 14.47 16.13 -2.17
C VAL A 142 14.27 17.64 -2.32
#